data_98a63c192c7d2137df1c6f0b8984cc8e
#
_entry.id   98a63c192c7d2137df1c6f0b8984cc8e
#
_cell.length_a   1.000
_cell.length_b   1.000
_cell.length_c   1.000
_cell.angle_alpha   90.00
_cell.angle_beta   90.00
_cell.angle_gamma   90.00
#
_symmetry.space_group_name_H-M   'P 1'
#
loop_
_entity.id
_entity.type
_entity.pdbx_description
1 polymer ?
#
loop_
_entity_poly.entity_id
_entity_poly.type
_entity_poly.pdbx_seq_one_letter_code
_entity_poly.pdbx_strand_id
1 'polypeptide(L)'
;MRPFAFLSPLFLVAAAVALFGAVVRWAVADARKRGRPGWAVALLLVAAPVAGWLVWLALRPSPLDAWRRDSQNSLESRQGHLTFAACLALAWYNTGTMWIAQRVLFPLRALAGQADAYAYDTRLAELMQVPAVAMFSLLLLVTALLLWTRPAEVPDWAVWVGALLEALALGSSVTREAPILVRMGREGFSEALTGHVLAVNWLRTTAVTAHAVLLSWMALRVMAPKPLLRVGRWGG
;
A
#
# COMPACT_ATOMS: atom_id res chain seq x y z
N MET A 1 -22.49 -23.87 0.83
CA MET A 1 -21.96 -22.49 0.88
C MET A 1 -20.88 -22.47 1.92
N ARG A 2 -19.64 -22.17 1.56
CA ARG A 2 -18.51 -22.15 2.50
C ARG A 2 -18.44 -20.78 3.17
N PRO A 3 -18.45 -20.68 4.51
CA PRO A 3 -18.51 -19.40 5.24
C PRO A 3 -17.30 -18.48 5.01
N PHE A 4 -16.19 -19.02 4.51
CA PHE A 4 -14.95 -18.27 4.33
C PHE A 4 -14.84 -17.46 3.02
N ALA A 5 -15.66 -17.74 2.00
CA ALA A 5 -15.62 -17.00 0.74
C ALA A 5 -16.03 -15.52 0.88
N PHE A 6 -16.82 -15.19 1.91
CA PHE A 6 -17.27 -13.83 2.21
C PHE A 6 -16.29 -13.04 3.08
N LEU A 7 -15.35 -13.72 3.78
CA LEU A 7 -14.42 -13.04 4.69
C LEU A 7 -13.31 -12.28 3.95
N SER A 8 -12.89 -12.75 2.76
CA SER A 8 -11.81 -12.10 2.01
C SER A 8 -12.17 -10.69 1.50
N PRO A 9 -13.33 -10.46 0.85
CA PRO A 9 -13.72 -9.10 0.45
C PRO A 9 -14.02 -8.21 1.65
N LEU A 10 -14.61 -8.74 2.73
CA LEU A 10 -14.87 -7.99 3.95
C LEU A 10 -13.56 -7.52 4.60
N PHE A 11 -12.54 -8.37 4.61
CA PHE A 11 -11.22 -8.04 5.16
C PHE A 11 -10.51 -6.96 4.33
N LEU A 12 -10.59 -7.03 3.00
CA LEU A 12 -10.06 -5.99 2.11
C LEU A 12 -10.78 -4.65 2.29
N VAL A 13 -12.10 -4.66 2.42
CA VAL A 13 -12.88 -3.46 2.70
C VAL A 13 -12.50 -2.89 4.07
N ALA A 14 -12.40 -3.74 5.10
CA ALA A 14 -11.99 -3.30 6.43
C ALA A 14 -10.57 -2.69 6.42
N ALA A 15 -9.62 -3.30 5.71
CA ALA A 15 -8.27 -2.78 5.54
C ALA A 15 -8.27 -1.43 4.79
N ALA A 16 -9.06 -1.30 3.73
CA ALA A 16 -9.20 -0.04 3.00
C ALA A 16 -9.82 1.08 3.86
N VAL A 17 -10.85 0.76 4.63
CA VAL A 17 -11.47 1.70 5.58
C VAL A 17 -10.49 2.10 6.68
N ALA A 18 -9.73 1.14 7.21
CA ALA A 18 -8.69 1.40 8.21
C ALA A 18 -7.59 2.31 7.65
N LEU A 19 -7.11 2.03 6.42
CA LEU A 19 -6.13 2.86 5.73
C LEU A 19 -6.65 4.29 5.52
N PHE A 20 -7.87 4.44 5.01
CA PHE A 20 -8.49 5.74 4.81
C PHE A 20 -8.66 6.50 6.13
N GLY A 21 -9.17 5.83 7.18
CA GLY A 21 -9.28 6.41 8.52
C GLY A 21 -7.92 6.84 9.09
N ALA A 22 -6.89 6.05 8.83
CA ALA A 22 -5.52 6.35 9.19
C ALA A 22 -5.01 7.63 8.48
N VAL A 23 -5.25 7.74 7.18
CA VAL A 23 -4.91 8.92 6.36
C VAL A 23 -5.59 10.18 6.89
N VAL A 24 -6.90 10.11 7.16
CA VAL A 24 -7.66 11.24 7.71
C VAL A 24 -7.13 11.66 9.08
N ARG A 25 -6.90 10.71 9.99
CA ARG A 25 -6.34 11.01 11.32
C ARG A 25 -4.98 11.67 11.25
N TRP A 26 -4.11 11.16 10.38
CA TRP A 26 -2.79 11.76 10.17
C TRP A 26 -2.92 13.19 9.66
N ALA A 27 -3.71 13.43 8.62
CA ALA A 27 -3.86 14.76 8.02
C ALA A 27 -4.45 15.76 9.03
N VAL A 28 -5.40 15.33 9.86
CA VAL A 28 -5.95 16.13 10.97
C VAL A 28 -4.88 16.47 12.00
N ALA A 29 -4.07 15.50 12.40
CA ALA A 29 -2.99 15.69 13.35
C ALA A 29 -1.89 16.61 12.77
N ASP A 30 -1.54 16.43 11.50
CA ASP A 30 -0.58 17.28 10.79
C ASP A 30 -1.09 18.73 10.65
N ALA A 31 -2.38 18.90 10.32
CA ALA A 31 -3.01 20.21 10.25
C ALA A 31 -2.96 20.95 11.58
N ARG A 32 -3.30 20.27 12.68
CA ARG A 32 -3.21 20.85 14.04
C ARG A 32 -1.81 21.28 14.41
N LYS A 33 -0.79 20.47 14.10
CA LYS A 33 0.64 20.80 14.32
C LYS A 33 1.09 22.02 13.52
N ARG A 34 0.37 22.38 12.45
CA ARG A 34 0.64 23.53 11.58
C ARG A 34 -0.29 24.72 11.82
N GLY A 35 -1.04 24.70 12.94
CA GLY A 35 -2.00 25.75 13.29
C GLY A 35 -3.21 25.85 12.37
N ARG A 36 -3.55 24.77 11.66
CA ARG A 36 -4.75 24.73 10.79
C ARG A 36 -5.88 23.95 11.45
N PRO A 37 -7.16 24.31 11.20
CA PRO A 37 -8.29 23.60 11.77
C PRO A 37 -8.39 22.19 11.18
N GLY A 38 -8.15 21.17 12.01
CA GLY A 38 -8.12 19.76 11.57
C GLY A 38 -9.42 19.27 10.96
N TRP A 39 -10.58 19.83 11.42
CA TRP A 39 -11.88 19.47 10.88
C TRP A 39 -12.04 19.88 9.39
N ALA A 40 -11.46 21.01 8.98
CA ALA A 40 -11.54 21.46 7.58
C ALA A 40 -10.75 20.51 6.66
N VAL A 41 -9.60 20.01 7.13
CA VAL A 41 -8.81 19.01 6.38
C VAL A 41 -9.54 17.66 6.35
N ALA A 42 -10.17 17.24 7.46
CA ALA A 42 -10.98 16.04 7.47
C ALA A 42 -12.14 16.12 6.48
N LEU A 43 -12.86 17.24 6.47
CA LEU A 43 -13.96 17.48 5.53
C LEU A 43 -13.49 17.43 4.08
N LEU A 44 -12.37 18.07 3.77
CA LEU A 44 -11.77 18.07 2.44
C LEU A 44 -11.43 16.65 1.96
N LEU A 45 -10.86 15.83 2.84
CA LEU A 45 -10.48 14.44 2.53
C LEU A 45 -11.70 13.52 2.37
N VAL A 46 -12.75 13.73 3.17
CA VAL A 46 -13.99 12.93 3.07
C VAL A 46 -14.78 13.31 1.82
N ALA A 47 -14.87 14.61 1.51
CA ALA A 47 -15.64 15.08 0.35
C ALA A 47 -14.95 14.76 -0.99
N ALA A 48 -13.63 14.78 -1.03
CA ALA A 48 -12.85 14.50 -2.23
C ALA A 48 -11.54 13.77 -1.87
N PRO A 49 -11.57 12.45 -1.64
CA PRO A 49 -10.45 11.72 -1.04
C PRO A 49 -9.11 11.90 -1.76
N VAL A 50 -9.09 11.82 -3.08
CA VAL A 50 -7.86 11.97 -3.88
C VAL A 50 -7.51 13.45 -4.09
N ALA A 51 -8.48 14.24 -4.57
CA ALA A 51 -8.25 15.66 -4.85
C ALA A 51 -7.97 16.46 -3.56
N GLY A 52 -8.73 16.20 -2.48
CA GLY A 52 -8.55 16.83 -1.20
C GLY A 52 -7.19 16.55 -0.57
N TRP A 53 -6.70 15.33 -0.78
CA TRP A 53 -5.37 14.94 -0.33
C TRP A 53 -4.26 15.67 -1.12
N LEU A 54 -4.37 15.74 -2.45
CA LEU A 54 -3.43 16.50 -3.30
C LEU A 54 -3.43 18.00 -2.94
N VAL A 55 -4.62 18.57 -2.73
CA VAL A 55 -4.77 19.99 -2.31
C VAL A 55 -4.12 20.20 -0.93
N TRP A 56 -4.34 19.28 0.04
CA TRP A 56 -3.69 19.39 1.33
C TRP A 56 -2.18 19.35 1.23
N LEU A 57 -1.61 18.40 0.46
CA LEU A 57 -0.16 18.30 0.26
C LEU A 57 0.43 19.55 -0.41
N ALA A 58 -0.27 20.11 -1.41
CA ALA A 58 0.18 21.30 -2.16
C ALA A 58 0.14 22.58 -1.31
N LEU A 59 -0.90 22.73 -0.47
CA LEU A 59 -1.10 23.93 0.36
C LEU A 59 -0.56 23.79 1.79
N ARG A 60 0.10 22.70 2.10
CA ARG A 60 0.62 22.35 3.40
C ARG A 60 1.68 23.35 3.88
N PRO A 61 1.44 24.14 4.97
CA PRO A 61 2.43 25.06 5.50
C PRO A 61 3.63 24.31 6.09
N SER A 62 4.80 24.96 6.15
CA SER A 62 5.96 24.40 6.83
C SER A 62 5.67 24.15 8.34
N PRO A 63 6.22 23.10 8.95
CA PRO A 63 6.00 22.81 10.36
C PRO A 63 6.57 23.92 11.24
N LEU A 64 5.79 24.39 12.23
CA LEU A 64 6.23 25.39 13.20
C LEU A 64 7.35 24.88 14.13
N ASP A 65 7.53 23.56 14.25
CA ASP A 65 8.43 22.91 15.21
C ASP A 65 9.49 22.02 14.55
N ALA A 66 10.06 22.43 13.43
CA ALA A 66 11.16 21.67 12.81
C ALA A 66 12.38 21.48 13.76
N TRP A 67 12.52 22.33 14.76
CA TRP A 67 13.65 22.38 15.69
C TRP A 67 13.50 21.52 16.97
N ARG A 68 12.27 21.08 17.32
CA ARG A 68 12.04 20.32 18.56
C ARG A 68 12.17 18.80 18.44
N ARG A 69 12.39 18.27 17.26
CA ARG A 69 12.42 16.81 17.03
C ARG A 69 13.74 16.12 17.35
N ASP A 70 14.80 16.84 17.62
CA ASP A 70 16.14 16.25 17.81
C ASP A 70 16.38 15.57 19.16
N SER A 71 15.47 15.70 20.13
CA SER A 71 15.72 15.22 21.49
C SER A 71 14.77 14.15 22.02
N GLN A 72 13.78 13.72 21.27
CA GLN A 72 12.86 12.69 21.73
C GLN A 72 12.95 11.42 20.87
N ASN A 73 13.50 10.35 21.48
CA ASN A 73 13.12 8.96 21.33
C ASN A 73 13.99 8.05 20.46
N SER A 74 14.97 7.47 21.11
CA SER A 74 15.64 6.24 20.61
C SER A 74 14.67 5.07 20.42
N LEU A 75 13.59 5.02 21.20
CA LEU A 75 12.54 3.98 21.09
C LEU A 75 11.63 4.21 19.88
N GLU A 76 11.17 5.45 19.63
CA GLU A 76 10.37 5.78 18.43
C GLU A 76 11.18 5.56 17.14
N SER A 77 12.47 5.88 17.17
CA SER A 77 13.38 5.57 16.06
C SER A 77 13.46 4.07 15.76
N ARG A 78 13.59 3.22 16.80
CA ARG A 78 13.65 1.77 16.62
C ARG A 78 12.34 1.19 16.07
N GLN A 79 11.20 1.63 16.57
CA GLN A 79 9.88 1.23 16.06
C GLN A 79 9.71 1.63 14.60
N GLY A 80 10.12 2.86 14.23
CA GLY A 80 10.10 3.34 12.86
C GLY A 80 10.90 2.47 11.90
N HIS A 81 12.12 2.10 12.29
CA HIS A 81 12.97 1.22 11.48
C HIS A 81 12.39 -0.20 11.34
N LEU A 82 11.81 -0.76 12.40
CA LEU A 82 11.16 -2.07 12.34
C LEU A 82 9.92 -2.06 11.44
N THR A 83 9.07 -1.05 11.58
CA THR A 83 7.89 -0.88 10.73
C THR A 83 8.30 -0.72 9.26
N PHE A 84 9.34 0.07 9.00
CA PHE A 84 9.88 0.28 7.67
C PHE A 84 10.44 -1.03 7.07
N ALA A 85 11.22 -1.80 7.84
CA ALA A 85 11.77 -3.08 7.40
C ALA A 85 10.65 -4.10 7.10
N ALA A 86 9.61 -4.16 7.94
CA ALA A 86 8.45 -5.01 7.72
C ALA A 86 7.69 -4.60 6.45
N CYS A 87 7.49 -3.28 6.22
CA CYS A 87 6.87 -2.76 5.02
C CYS A 87 7.65 -3.14 3.76
N LEU A 88 8.97 -2.98 3.77
CA LEU A 88 9.86 -3.36 2.66
C LEU A 88 9.78 -4.85 2.36
N ALA A 89 9.86 -5.70 3.39
CA ALA A 89 9.78 -7.15 3.22
C ALA A 89 8.43 -7.59 2.63
N LEU A 90 7.33 -7.04 3.15
CA LEU A 90 5.98 -7.32 2.65
C LEU A 90 5.77 -6.81 1.23
N ALA A 91 6.31 -5.65 0.87
CA ALA A 91 6.20 -5.12 -0.48
C ALA A 91 6.91 -6.03 -1.50
N TRP A 92 8.12 -6.51 -1.19
CA TRP A 92 8.82 -7.47 -2.07
C TRP A 92 8.14 -8.83 -2.11
N TYR A 93 7.60 -9.32 -1.00
CA TYR A 93 6.79 -10.53 -0.99
C TYR A 93 5.56 -10.40 -1.91
N ASN A 94 4.79 -9.32 -1.77
CA ASN A 94 3.61 -9.08 -2.61
C ASN A 94 3.99 -8.88 -4.08
N THR A 95 5.12 -8.21 -4.37
CA THR A 95 5.67 -8.09 -5.73
C THR A 95 5.92 -9.47 -6.33
N GLY A 96 6.61 -10.36 -5.61
CA GLY A 96 6.84 -11.74 -6.06
C GLY A 96 5.53 -12.49 -6.33
N THR A 97 4.57 -12.38 -5.43
CA THR A 97 3.23 -13.00 -5.60
C THR A 97 2.51 -12.48 -6.84
N MET A 98 2.55 -11.16 -7.09
CA MET A 98 1.93 -10.56 -8.28
C MET A 98 2.61 -11.00 -9.58
N TRP A 99 3.95 -11.12 -9.60
CA TRP A 99 4.66 -11.64 -10.76
C TRP A 99 4.36 -13.12 -11.03
N ILE A 100 4.23 -13.95 -9.98
CA ILE A 100 3.80 -15.35 -10.12
C ILE A 100 2.37 -15.39 -10.67
N ALA A 101 1.45 -14.58 -10.16
CA ALA A 101 0.08 -14.50 -10.68
C ALA A 101 0.09 -14.12 -12.17
N GLN A 102 0.86 -13.09 -12.55
CA GLN A 102 0.94 -12.57 -13.92
C GLN A 102 1.54 -13.57 -14.91
N ARG A 103 2.60 -14.27 -14.51
CA ARG A 103 3.39 -15.11 -15.43
C ARG A 103 3.03 -16.58 -15.41
N VAL A 104 2.40 -17.04 -14.33
CA VAL A 104 2.13 -18.46 -14.11
C VAL A 104 0.64 -18.70 -13.91
N LEU A 105 0.03 -18.12 -12.87
CA LEU A 105 -1.32 -18.51 -12.46
C LEU A 105 -2.40 -18.15 -13.49
N PHE A 106 -2.38 -16.91 -14.00
CA PHE A 106 -3.38 -16.49 -14.99
C PHE A 106 -3.19 -17.15 -16.36
N PRO A 107 -1.97 -17.33 -16.90
CA PRO A 107 -1.79 -18.13 -18.12
C PRO A 107 -2.18 -19.61 -17.97
N LEU A 108 -1.88 -20.26 -16.83
CA LEU A 108 -2.30 -21.63 -16.56
C LEU A 108 -3.82 -21.80 -16.54
N ARG A 109 -4.55 -20.76 -16.16
CA ARG A 109 -6.02 -20.73 -16.22
C ARG A 109 -6.57 -20.99 -17.62
N ALA A 110 -5.92 -20.45 -18.63
CA ALA A 110 -6.33 -20.66 -20.03
C ALA A 110 -6.15 -22.12 -20.48
N LEU A 111 -5.29 -22.89 -19.80
CA LEU A 111 -5.03 -24.30 -20.07
C LEU A 111 -6.01 -25.23 -19.34
N ALA A 112 -6.63 -24.78 -18.24
CA ALA A 112 -7.70 -25.50 -17.58
C ALA A 112 -8.94 -25.47 -18.49
N GLY A 113 -9.35 -26.60 -19.04
CA GLY A 113 -10.49 -26.68 -19.93
C GLY A 113 -11.78 -26.10 -19.32
N GLN A 114 -12.77 -25.75 -20.14
CA GLN A 114 -14.03 -25.14 -19.68
C GLN A 114 -14.76 -25.98 -18.62
N ALA A 115 -14.66 -27.31 -18.69
CA ALA A 115 -15.32 -28.22 -17.75
C ALA A 115 -14.78 -28.08 -16.32
N ASP A 116 -13.49 -27.75 -16.16
CA ASP A 116 -12.81 -27.70 -14.87
C ASP A 116 -12.56 -26.25 -14.36
N ALA A 117 -12.96 -25.26 -15.16
CA ALA A 117 -12.71 -23.85 -14.89
C ALA A 117 -13.18 -23.40 -13.50
N TYR A 118 -14.41 -23.77 -13.12
CA TYR A 118 -14.98 -23.41 -11.83
C TYR A 118 -14.25 -24.09 -10.66
N ALA A 119 -13.91 -25.36 -10.81
CA ALA A 119 -13.17 -26.11 -9.79
C ALA A 119 -11.75 -25.54 -9.60
N TYR A 120 -11.08 -25.21 -10.70
CA TYR A 120 -9.77 -24.56 -10.69
C TYR A 120 -9.81 -23.21 -9.96
N ASP A 121 -10.76 -22.34 -10.33
CA ASP A 121 -10.87 -21.01 -9.71
C ASP A 121 -11.20 -21.06 -8.24
N THR A 122 -12.11 -21.96 -7.84
CA THR A 122 -12.46 -22.16 -6.43
C THR A 122 -11.22 -22.60 -5.65
N ARG A 123 -10.48 -23.57 -6.20
CA ARG A 123 -9.28 -24.07 -5.52
C ARG A 123 -8.15 -23.03 -5.47
N LEU A 124 -7.95 -22.29 -6.56
CA LEU A 124 -6.97 -21.20 -6.60
C LEU A 124 -7.31 -20.11 -5.60
N ALA A 125 -8.58 -19.70 -5.52
CA ALA A 125 -9.03 -18.70 -4.56
C ALA A 125 -8.78 -19.14 -3.11
N GLU A 126 -9.04 -20.41 -2.78
CA GLU A 126 -8.76 -20.97 -1.46
C GLU A 126 -7.27 -20.91 -1.12
N LEU A 127 -6.42 -21.35 -2.06
CA LEU A 127 -4.97 -21.39 -1.86
C LEU A 127 -4.35 -20.00 -1.79
N MET A 128 -4.92 -19.01 -2.47
CA MET A 128 -4.41 -17.63 -2.52
C MET A 128 -4.88 -16.75 -1.36
N GLN A 129 -5.80 -17.19 -0.49
CA GLN A 129 -6.29 -16.38 0.64
C GLN A 129 -5.17 -15.91 1.55
N VAL A 130 -4.29 -16.80 1.98
CA VAL A 130 -3.18 -16.44 2.88
C VAL A 130 -2.05 -15.75 2.12
N PRO A 131 -1.46 -16.36 1.07
CA PRO A 131 -0.27 -15.78 0.43
C PRO A 131 -0.54 -14.48 -0.32
N ALA A 132 -1.74 -14.25 -0.83
CA ALA A 132 -2.04 -13.03 -1.55
C ALA A 132 -2.91 -12.06 -0.73
N VAL A 133 -4.10 -12.49 -0.27
CA VAL A 133 -5.06 -11.56 0.35
C VAL A 133 -4.60 -11.12 1.74
N ALA A 134 -4.20 -12.05 2.61
CA ALA A 134 -3.78 -11.70 3.97
C ALA A 134 -2.48 -10.89 3.96
N MET A 135 -1.50 -11.26 3.13
CA MET A 135 -0.22 -10.56 3.06
C MET A 135 -0.35 -9.18 2.42
N PHE A 136 -1.23 -9.00 1.42
CA PHE A 136 -1.52 -7.69 0.87
C PHE A 136 -2.24 -6.79 1.89
N SER A 137 -3.19 -7.33 2.65
CA SER A 137 -3.88 -6.60 3.72
C SER A 137 -2.91 -6.19 4.84
N LEU A 138 -1.97 -7.07 5.18
CA LEU A 138 -0.92 -6.76 6.16
C LEU A 138 0.00 -5.64 5.64
N LEU A 139 0.37 -5.65 4.35
CA LEU A 139 1.13 -4.57 3.73
C LEU A 139 0.40 -3.23 3.85
N LEU A 140 -0.91 -3.18 3.54
CA LEU A 140 -1.73 -1.97 3.70
C LEU A 140 -1.71 -1.44 5.15
N LEU A 141 -1.86 -2.33 6.14
CA LEU A 141 -1.82 -1.94 7.55
C LEU A 141 -0.44 -1.41 7.97
N VAL A 142 0.63 -2.07 7.53
CA VAL A 142 2.00 -1.65 7.86
C VAL A 142 2.37 -0.34 7.15
N THR A 143 1.93 -0.14 5.90
CA THR A 143 2.08 1.14 5.19
C THR A 143 1.31 2.26 5.89
N ALA A 144 0.08 1.98 6.35
CA ALA A 144 -0.66 2.92 7.18
C ALA A 144 0.09 3.28 8.47
N LEU A 145 0.63 2.27 9.16
CA LEU A 145 1.43 2.50 10.38
C LEU A 145 2.70 3.31 10.09
N LEU A 146 3.33 3.10 8.93
CA LEU A 146 4.52 3.83 8.52
C LEU A 146 4.28 5.35 8.38
N LEU A 147 3.04 5.80 8.12
CA LEU A 147 2.69 7.22 8.09
C LEU A 147 2.94 7.93 9.44
N TRP A 148 2.89 7.20 10.55
CA TRP A 148 3.14 7.73 11.89
C TRP A 148 4.53 7.40 12.43
N THR A 149 5.03 6.19 12.12
CA THR A 149 6.25 5.64 12.74
C THR A 149 7.48 5.76 11.86
N ARG A 150 7.37 6.36 10.68
CA ARG A 150 8.45 6.41 9.69
C ARG A 150 9.78 6.91 10.27
N PRO A 151 10.92 6.37 9.83
CA PRO A 151 12.24 6.93 10.12
C PRO A 151 12.35 8.38 9.64
N ALA A 152 13.14 9.19 10.35
CA ALA A 152 13.32 10.60 10.00
C ALA A 152 13.95 10.82 8.61
N GLU A 153 14.75 9.87 8.16
CA GLU A 153 15.43 9.86 6.85
C GLU A 153 14.47 9.63 5.68
N VAL A 154 13.29 9.04 5.95
CA VAL A 154 12.27 8.75 4.94
C VAL A 154 11.40 9.99 4.71
N PRO A 155 11.35 10.54 3.49
CA PRO A 155 10.54 11.72 3.22
C PRO A 155 9.04 11.39 3.24
N ASP A 156 8.23 12.32 3.77
CA ASP A 156 6.77 12.18 3.87
C ASP A 156 6.11 11.80 2.55
N TRP A 157 6.49 12.51 1.48
CA TRP A 157 5.88 12.32 0.18
C TRP A 157 6.06 10.90 -0.36
N ALA A 158 7.18 10.25 -0.05
CA ALA A 158 7.47 8.92 -0.56
C ALA A 158 6.56 7.86 0.08
N VAL A 159 6.26 7.98 1.38
CA VAL A 159 5.28 7.10 2.05
C VAL A 159 3.88 7.28 1.44
N TRP A 160 3.51 8.54 1.12
CA TRP A 160 2.23 8.83 0.49
C TRP A 160 2.13 8.30 -0.93
N VAL A 161 3.20 8.40 -1.71
CA VAL A 161 3.25 7.80 -3.06
C VAL A 161 3.11 6.27 -2.95
N GLY A 162 3.78 5.64 -1.97
CA GLY A 162 3.61 4.22 -1.69
C GLY A 162 2.17 3.85 -1.37
N ALA A 163 1.52 4.57 -0.46
CA ALA A 163 0.12 4.36 -0.11
C ALA A 163 -0.83 4.55 -1.32
N LEU A 164 -0.56 5.51 -2.19
CA LEU A 164 -1.32 5.72 -3.42
C LEU A 164 -1.17 4.55 -4.41
N LEU A 165 0.04 4.02 -4.55
CA LEU A 165 0.29 2.85 -5.41
C LEU A 165 -0.46 1.61 -4.89
N GLU A 166 -0.51 1.40 -3.59
CA GLU A 166 -1.32 0.33 -2.98
C GLU A 166 -2.82 0.56 -3.19
N ALA A 167 -3.30 1.78 -2.99
CA ALA A 167 -4.69 2.13 -3.23
C ALA A 167 -5.09 1.91 -4.69
N LEU A 168 -4.20 2.21 -5.65
CA LEU A 168 -4.39 1.92 -7.07
C LEU A 168 -4.47 0.41 -7.33
N ALA A 169 -3.58 -0.38 -6.72
CA ALA A 169 -3.58 -1.83 -6.84
C ALA A 169 -4.88 -2.43 -6.27
N LEU A 170 -5.30 -1.99 -5.07
CA LEU A 170 -6.54 -2.43 -4.44
C LEU A 170 -7.77 -2.01 -5.24
N GLY A 171 -7.83 -0.74 -5.65
CA GLY A 171 -8.94 -0.19 -6.42
C GLY A 171 -9.13 -0.94 -7.73
N SER A 172 -8.05 -1.24 -8.46
CA SER A 172 -8.12 -2.02 -9.70
C SER A 172 -8.60 -3.46 -9.46
N SER A 173 -8.27 -4.05 -8.30
CA SER A 173 -8.74 -5.40 -7.94
C SER A 173 -10.25 -5.42 -7.73
N VAL A 174 -10.77 -4.47 -6.97
CA VAL A 174 -12.20 -4.43 -6.62
C VAL A 174 -13.06 -3.99 -7.81
N THR A 175 -12.63 -2.96 -8.54
CA THR A 175 -13.47 -2.33 -9.57
C THR A 175 -13.37 -3.00 -10.94
N ARG A 176 -12.27 -3.65 -11.26
CA ARG A 176 -12.03 -4.23 -12.59
C ARG A 176 -11.85 -5.74 -12.56
N GLU A 177 -10.96 -6.27 -11.70
CA GLU A 177 -10.66 -7.69 -11.70
C GLU A 177 -11.81 -8.53 -11.15
N ALA A 178 -12.37 -8.17 -9.98
CA ALA A 178 -13.44 -8.95 -9.36
C ALA A 178 -14.66 -9.15 -10.27
N PRO A 179 -15.19 -8.15 -11.01
CA PRO A 179 -16.26 -8.36 -11.97
C PRO A 179 -15.89 -9.32 -13.11
N ILE A 180 -14.65 -9.25 -13.62
CA ILE A 180 -14.19 -10.15 -14.69
C ILE A 180 -14.13 -11.59 -14.17
N LEU A 181 -13.62 -11.81 -12.97
CA LEU A 181 -13.55 -13.14 -12.34
C LEU A 181 -14.94 -13.72 -12.09
N VAL A 182 -15.91 -12.91 -11.68
CA VAL A 182 -17.31 -13.33 -11.54
C VAL A 182 -17.89 -13.76 -12.89
N ARG A 183 -17.61 -13.02 -13.96
CA ARG A 183 -18.03 -13.39 -15.32
C ARG A 183 -17.39 -14.69 -15.79
N MET A 184 -16.08 -14.85 -15.58
CA MET A 184 -15.35 -16.09 -15.91
C MET A 184 -15.94 -17.31 -15.17
N GLY A 185 -16.36 -17.15 -13.92
CA GLY A 185 -17.03 -18.21 -13.17
C GLY A 185 -18.43 -18.61 -13.70
N ARG A 186 -19.12 -17.69 -14.42
CA ARG A 186 -20.45 -17.93 -15.01
C ARG A 186 -20.40 -18.36 -16.47
N GLU A 187 -19.56 -17.72 -17.25
CA GLU A 187 -19.50 -17.86 -18.71
C GLU A 187 -18.41 -18.85 -19.15
N GLY A 188 -17.56 -19.28 -18.21
CA GLY A 188 -16.36 -20.07 -18.49
C GLY A 188 -15.17 -19.22 -18.95
N PHE A 189 -14.07 -19.88 -19.24
CA PHE A 189 -12.86 -19.22 -19.72
C PHE A 189 -12.94 -18.92 -21.20
N SER A 190 -12.69 -17.66 -21.56
CA SER A 190 -12.49 -17.24 -22.94
C SER A 190 -11.16 -16.50 -23.05
N GLU A 191 -10.56 -16.52 -24.23
CA GLU A 191 -9.31 -15.81 -24.51
C GLU A 191 -9.44 -14.30 -24.23
N ALA A 192 -10.58 -13.71 -24.61
CA ALA A 192 -10.88 -12.31 -24.38
C ALA A 192 -10.93 -11.96 -22.87
N LEU A 193 -11.65 -12.77 -22.06
CA LEU A 193 -11.72 -12.55 -20.61
C LEU A 193 -10.36 -12.76 -19.93
N THR A 194 -9.60 -13.77 -20.36
CA THR A 194 -8.24 -14.01 -19.87
C THR A 194 -7.32 -12.82 -20.18
N GLY A 195 -7.38 -12.30 -21.42
CA GLY A 195 -6.65 -11.11 -21.82
C GLY A 195 -6.99 -9.89 -20.96
N HIS A 196 -8.27 -9.68 -20.65
CA HIS A 196 -8.69 -8.58 -19.77
C HIS A 196 -8.15 -8.74 -18.33
N VAL A 197 -8.21 -9.95 -17.75
CA VAL A 197 -7.61 -10.20 -16.41
C VAL A 197 -6.12 -9.92 -16.43
N LEU A 198 -5.40 -10.40 -17.42
CA LEU A 198 -3.96 -10.15 -17.57
C LEU A 198 -3.65 -8.66 -17.68
N ALA A 199 -4.42 -7.90 -18.45
CA ALA A 199 -4.23 -6.45 -18.60
C ALA A 199 -4.45 -5.70 -17.26
N VAL A 200 -5.52 -6.05 -16.52
CA VAL A 200 -5.77 -5.47 -15.20
C VAL A 200 -4.68 -5.85 -14.21
N ASN A 201 -4.26 -7.11 -14.21
CA ASN A 201 -3.20 -7.57 -13.31
C ASN A 201 -1.85 -6.93 -13.64
N TRP A 202 -1.58 -6.55 -14.89
CA TRP A 202 -0.39 -5.76 -15.25
C TRP A 202 -0.35 -4.42 -14.50
N LEU A 203 -1.47 -3.70 -14.44
CA LEU A 203 -1.56 -2.46 -13.68
C LEU A 203 -1.20 -2.66 -12.20
N ARG A 204 -1.73 -3.71 -11.59
CA ARG A 204 -1.45 -4.07 -10.19
C ARG A 204 0.00 -4.45 -9.99
N THR A 205 0.52 -5.34 -10.83
CA THR A 205 1.91 -5.81 -10.76
C THR A 205 2.89 -4.64 -10.88
N THR A 206 2.61 -3.72 -11.79
CA THR A 206 3.44 -2.51 -11.97
C THR A 206 3.35 -1.60 -10.74
N ALA A 207 2.15 -1.37 -10.20
CA ALA A 207 1.96 -0.51 -9.02
C ALA A 207 2.67 -1.07 -7.78
N VAL A 208 2.50 -2.38 -7.50
CA VAL A 208 3.15 -3.04 -6.36
C VAL A 208 4.68 -3.09 -6.53
N THR A 209 5.16 -3.33 -7.75
CA THR A 209 6.60 -3.31 -8.06
C THR A 209 7.19 -1.90 -7.86
N ALA A 210 6.49 -0.87 -8.34
CA ALA A 210 6.91 0.51 -8.16
C ALA A 210 6.97 0.89 -6.66
N HIS A 211 6.01 0.40 -5.86
CA HIS A 211 6.03 0.59 -4.41
C HIS A 211 7.25 -0.08 -3.77
N ALA A 212 7.56 -1.34 -4.11
CA ALA A 212 8.73 -2.05 -3.59
C ALA A 212 10.05 -1.36 -3.97
N VAL A 213 10.15 -0.87 -5.20
CA VAL A 213 11.31 -0.08 -5.67
C VAL A 213 11.44 1.23 -4.91
N LEU A 214 10.33 1.93 -4.68
CA LEU A 214 10.30 3.18 -3.90
C LEU A 214 10.76 2.93 -2.45
N LEU A 215 10.29 1.87 -1.80
CA LEU A 215 10.75 1.48 -0.47
C LEU A 215 12.23 1.09 -0.46
N SER A 216 12.72 0.42 -1.48
CA SER A 216 14.15 0.10 -1.62
C SER A 216 15.01 1.36 -1.74
N TRP A 217 14.55 2.35 -2.50
CA TRP A 217 15.20 3.67 -2.56
C TRP A 217 15.20 4.38 -1.20
N MET A 218 14.08 4.32 -0.46
CA MET A 218 14.03 4.84 0.92
C MET A 218 15.01 4.11 1.84
N ALA A 219 15.16 2.77 1.68
CA ALA A 219 16.11 1.98 2.46
C ALA A 219 17.55 2.45 2.26
N LEU A 220 17.94 2.78 1.03
CA LEU A 220 19.26 3.35 0.75
C LEU A 220 19.48 4.67 1.49
N ARG A 221 18.44 5.50 1.66
CA ARG A 221 18.53 6.74 2.44
C ARG A 221 18.67 6.49 3.93
N VAL A 222 17.94 5.51 4.46
CA VAL A 222 18.02 5.11 5.87
C VAL A 222 19.41 4.55 6.21
N MET A 223 20.01 3.81 5.28
CA MET A 223 21.35 3.22 5.45
C MET A 223 22.51 4.17 5.11
N ALA A 224 22.23 5.34 4.52
CA ALA A 224 23.28 6.27 4.14
C ALA A 224 24.04 6.76 5.40
N PRO A 225 25.39 6.79 5.37
CA PRO A 225 26.19 7.28 6.48
C PRO A 225 25.79 8.72 6.80
N LYS A 226 25.47 8.98 8.06
CA LYS A 226 25.22 10.35 8.52
C LYS A 226 26.54 11.12 8.42
N PRO A 227 26.56 12.30 7.76
CA PRO A 227 27.77 13.12 7.73
C PRO A 227 28.20 13.41 9.18
N LEU A 228 29.41 12.98 9.51
CA LEU A 228 30.01 13.33 10.79
C LEU A 228 30.02 14.86 10.86
N LEU A 229 29.24 15.44 11.77
CA LEU A 229 29.35 16.86 12.09
C LEU A 229 30.81 17.09 12.43
N ARG A 230 31.54 17.79 11.55
CA ARG A 230 32.85 18.30 11.89
C ARG A 230 32.65 19.19 13.13
N VAL A 231 32.92 18.62 14.28
CA VAL A 231 33.08 19.43 15.48
C VAL A 231 34.11 20.47 15.12
N GLY A 232 33.63 21.69 14.88
CA GLY A 232 34.49 22.82 14.57
C GLY A 232 35.56 22.88 15.63
N ARG A 233 36.80 22.65 15.24
CA ARG A 233 37.97 22.91 16.07
C ARG A 233 37.95 24.41 16.34
N TRP A 234 37.39 24.80 17.47
CA TRP A 234 37.62 26.12 18.03
C TRP A 234 39.09 26.11 18.43
N GLY A 235 39.94 26.47 17.49
CA GLY A 235 41.37 26.76 17.73
C GLY A 235 41.51 28.12 18.34
N GLY A 236 42.23 28.16 19.42
CA GLY A 236 42.84 29.09 20.25
C GLY A 236 43.04 30.54 19.87
#